data_7b029ff7df167d6afc267c6fc8981a51
#
_entry.id   7b029ff7df167d6afc267c6fc8981a51
#
_cell.length_a   1.000
_cell.length_b   1.000
_cell.length_c   1.000
_cell.angle_alpha   90.00
_cell.angle_beta   90.00
_cell.angle_gamma   90.00
#
_symmetry.space_group_name_H-M   'P 1'
#
loop_
_entity.id
_entity.type
_entity.pdbx_description
1 polymer ?
#
loop_
_entity_poly.entity_id
_entity_poly.type
_entity_poly.pdbx_seq_one_letter_code
_entity_poly.pdbx_strand_id
1 'polypeptide(L)'
;MFDSFHVDTAVLRQQGQGFAALGGDFTSASKRLQSTLEGIGEPWAAADFGEIFGQVYTPIRDGIFTSMDSLAERLQQIGYNLQDMARNYDASDTSNSGLLNGISAQL
;
A
#
# COMPACT_ATOMS: atom_id res chain seq x y z
N MET A 1 -2.34 32.09 9.05
CA MET A 1 -2.85 31.73 7.72
C MET A 1 -1.89 30.83 6.94
N PHE A 2 -0.60 31.17 6.86
CA PHE A 2 0.39 30.31 6.19
C PHE A 2 0.58 28.95 6.87
N ASP A 3 0.35 28.87 8.17
CA ASP A 3 0.45 27.63 8.92
C ASP A 3 -0.56 26.57 8.47
N SER A 4 -1.71 27.00 7.92
CA SER A 4 -2.71 26.06 7.39
C SER A 4 -2.26 25.32 6.14
N PHE A 5 -1.20 25.79 5.47
CA PHE A 5 -0.62 25.15 4.28
C PHE A 5 0.72 24.50 4.56
N HIS A 6 1.11 24.51 5.83
CA HIS A 6 2.35 23.86 6.23
C HIS A 6 2.20 22.34 6.14
N VAL A 7 3.13 21.71 5.43
CA VAL A 7 3.17 20.25 5.29
C VAL A 7 4.30 19.71 6.16
N ASP A 8 3.94 18.84 7.10
CA ASP A 8 4.94 18.15 7.90
C ASP A 8 5.45 16.94 7.14
N THR A 9 6.62 17.07 6.52
CA THR A 9 7.22 16.03 5.70
C THR A 9 7.64 14.81 6.51
N ALA A 10 7.97 14.99 7.79
CA ALA A 10 8.27 13.87 8.68
C ALA A 10 7.03 12.99 8.87
N VAL A 11 5.85 13.60 9.05
CA VAL A 11 4.58 12.87 9.15
C VAL A 11 4.26 12.17 7.83
N LEU A 12 4.46 12.83 6.69
CA LEU A 12 4.25 12.21 5.37
C LEU A 12 5.13 10.97 5.19
N ARG A 13 6.40 11.06 5.55
CA ARG A 13 7.32 9.91 5.47
C ARG A 13 6.86 8.78 6.38
N GLN A 14 6.51 9.11 7.61
CA GLN A 14 6.06 8.13 8.60
C GLN A 14 4.79 7.42 8.13
N GLN A 15 3.81 8.16 7.66
CA GLN A 15 2.58 7.59 7.12
C GLN A 15 2.85 6.78 5.86
N GLY A 16 3.73 7.26 4.99
CA GLY A 16 4.15 6.54 3.78
C GLY A 16 4.79 5.20 4.10
N GLN A 17 5.70 5.18 5.07
CA GLN A 17 6.32 3.94 5.54
C GLN A 17 5.29 3.00 6.15
N GLY A 18 4.32 3.54 6.89
CA GLY A 18 3.24 2.78 7.48
C GLY A 18 2.36 2.10 6.42
N PHE A 19 1.97 2.84 5.38
CA PHE A 19 1.19 2.28 4.28
C PHE A 19 1.97 1.20 3.50
N ALA A 20 3.24 1.43 3.24
CA ALA A 20 4.09 0.45 2.55
C ALA A 20 4.23 -0.83 3.38
N ALA A 21 4.46 -0.70 4.68
CA ALA A 21 4.55 -1.83 5.60
C ALA A 21 3.22 -2.59 5.68
N LEU A 22 2.10 -1.86 5.76
CA LEU A 22 0.76 -2.46 5.78
C LEU A 22 0.49 -3.26 4.51
N GLY A 23 0.89 -2.72 3.35
CA GLY A 23 0.79 -3.45 2.08
C GLY A 23 1.59 -4.74 2.08
N GLY A 24 2.82 -4.71 2.62
CA GLY A 24 3.67 -5.89 2.78
C GLY A 24 3.05 -6.93 3.71
N ASP A 25 2.50 -6.49 4.84
CA ASP A 25 1.81 -7.35 5.80
C ASP A 25 0.57 -8.00 5.17
N PHE A 26 -0.16 -7.23 4.38
CA PHE A 26 -1.34 -7.71 3.67
C PHE A 26 -0.97 -8.79 2.66
N THR A 27 0.12 -8.60 1.91
CA THR A 27 0.66 -9.60 0.98
C THR A 27 1.01 -10.88 1.72
N SER A 28 1.70 -10.78 2.86
CA SER A 28 2.09 -11.94 3.66
C SER A 28 0.88 -12.68 4.21
N ALA A 29 -0.13 -11.95 4.68
CA ALA A 29 -1.37 -12.54 5.18
C ALA A 29 -2.13 -13.27 4.07
N SER A 30 -2.19 -12.67 2.87
CA SER A 30 -2.82 -13.28 1.70
C SER A 30 -2.13 -14.61 1.33
N LYS A 31 -0.80 -14.62 1.28
CA LYS A 31 -0.02 -15.83 0.97
C LYS A 31 -0.23 -16.93 2.01
N ARG A 32 -0.27 -16.57 3.29
CA ARG A 32 -0.53 -17.54 4.36
C ARG A 32 -1.91 -18.15 4.24
N LEU A 33 -2.92 -17.34 3.93
CA LEU A 33 -4.28 -17.82 3.73
C LEU A 33 -4.36 -18.75 2.52
N GLN A 34 -3.71 -18.38 1.41
CA GLN A 34 -3.64 -19.21 0.21
C GLN A 34 -3.00 -20.56 0.53
N SER A 35 -1.87 -20.57 1.22
CA SER A 35 -1.17 -21.80 1.61
C SER A 35 -2.03 -22.66 2.52
N THR A 36 -2.74 -22.06 3.48
CA THR A 36 -3.63 -22.77 4.39
C THR A 36 -4.76 -23.45 3.62
N LEU A 37 -5.39 -22.72 2.69
CA LEU A 37 -6.49 -23.27 1.89
C LEU A 37 -6.01 -24.38 0.93
N GLU A 38 -4.82 -24.23 0.35
CA GLU A 38 -4.21 -25.29 -0.46
C GLU A 38 -3.94 -26.54 0.36
N GLY A 39 -3.49 -26.39 1.61
CA GLY A 39 -3.25 -27.51 2.52
C GLY A 39 -4.52 -28.24 2.93
N ILE A 40 -5.63 -27.53 3.05
CA ILE A 40 -6.94 -28.13 3.33
C ILE A 40 -7.45 -28.90 2.10
N GLY A 41 -7.14 -28.41 0.90
CA GLY A 41 -7.58 -29.01 -0.35
C GLY A 41 -9.06 -28.78 -0.62
N GLU A 42 -9.71 -29.82 -1.15
CA GLU A 42 -11.13 -29.78 -1.51
C GLU A 42 -11.90 -30.87 -0.75
N PRO A 43 -12.19 -30.65 0.56
CA PRO A 43 -12.84 -31.69 1.38
C PRO A 43 -14.23 -32.06 0.89
N TRP A 44 -14.87 -31.19 0.08
CA TRP A 44 -16.19 -31.43 -0.52
C TRP A 44 -16.12 -32.27 -1.80
N ALA A 45 -14.93 -32.56 -2.34
CA ALA A 45 -14.78 -33.21 -3.64
C ALA A 45 -15.44 -34.58 -3.71
N ALA A 46 -15.49 -35.32 -2.59
CA ALA A 46 -16.12 -36.63 -2.51
C ALA A 46 -17.63 -36.57 -2.27
N ALA A 47 -18.19 -35.40 -1.99
CA ALA A 47 -19.63 -35.24 -1.76
C ALA A 47 -20.39 -35.15 -3.10
N ASP A 48 -21.66 -35.54 -3.09
CA ASP A 48 -22.50 -35.50 -4.28
C ASP A 48 -22.64 -34.10 -4.85
N PHE A 49 -22.61 -33.07 -3.99
CA PHE A 49 -22.68 -31.66 -4.41
C PHE A 49 -21.29 -31.05 -4.68
N GLY A 50 -20.21 -31.81 -4.48
CA GLY A 50 -18.84 -31.27 -4.45
C GLY A 50 -18.43 -30.58 -5.74
N GLU A 51 -18.79 -31.17 -6.89
CA GLU A 51 -18.48 -30.59 -8.19
C GLU A 51 -19.18 -29.23 -8.38
N ILE A 52 -20.47 -29.16 -8.05
CA ILE A 52 -21.26 -27.91 -8.16
C ILE A 52 -20.71 -26.89 -7.19
N PHE A 53 -20.41 -27.28 -5.95
CA PHE A 53 -19.85 -26.40 -4.94
C PHE A 53 -18.50 -25.83 -5.41
N GLY A 54 -17.62 -26.68 -5.94
CA GLY A 54 -16.33 -26.25 -6.47
C GLY A 54 -16.43 -25.24 -7.60
N GLN A 55 -17.40 -25.40 -8.48
CA GLN A 55 -17.63 -24.45 -9.59
C GLN A 55 -17.99 -23.06 -9.10
N VAL A 56 -18.64 -22.94 -7.94
CA VAL A 56 -18.99 -21.66 -7.32
C VAL A 56 -17.86 -21.17 -6.42
N TYR A 57 -17.29 -22.02 -5.60
CA TYR A 57 -16.28 -21.67 -4.62
C TYR A 57 -14.97 -21.21 -5.25
N THR A 58 -14.46 -21.95 -6.25
CA THR A 58 -13.13 -21.66 -6.83
C THR A 58 -13.04 -20.26 -7.45
N PRO A 59 -14.00 -19.82 -8.29
CA PRO A 59 -13.93 -18.46 -8.83
C PRO A 59 -14.03 -17.38 -7.75
N ILE A 60 -14.84 -17.60 -6.70
CA ILE A 60 -14.98 -16.64 -5.60
C ILE A 60 -13.66 -16.55 -4.83
N ARG A 61 -13.07 -17.68 -4.47
CA ARG A 61 -11.78 -17.73 -3.79
C ARG A 61 -10.70 -16.99 -4.60
N ASP A 62 -10.58 -17.32 -5.89
CA ASP A 62 -9.57 -16.73 -6.76
C ASP A 62 -9.79 -15.23 -6.92
N GLY A 63 -11.04 -14.79 -7.02
CA GLY A 63 -11.40 -13.38 -7.07
C GLY A 63 -11.03 -12.64 -5.80
N ILE A 64 -11.24 -13.24 -4.64
CA ILE A 64 -10.85 -12.66 -3.35
C ILE A 64 -9.33 -12.49 -3.28
N PHE A 65 -8.56 -13.51 -3.66
CA PHE A 65 -7.09 -13.42 -3.62
C PHE A 65 -6.56 -12.38 -4.62
N THR A 66 -7.12 -12.31 -5.82
CA THR A 66 -6.77 -11.27 -6.78
C THR A 66 -7.04 -9.88 -6.20
N SER A 67 -8.18 -9.69 -5.54
CA SER A 67 -8.54 -8.42 -4.91
C SER A 67 -7.61 -8.07 -3.76
N MET A 68 -7.24 -9.06 -2.93
CA MET A 68 -6.30 -8.86 -1.83
C MET A 68 -4.92 -8.45 -2.35
N ASP A 69 -4.42 -9.11 -3.37
CA ASP A 69 -3.11 -8.79 -3.96
C ASP A 69 -3.13 -7.39 -4.58
N SER A 70 -4.21 -7.03 -5.26
CA SER A 70 -4.38 -5.70 -5.83
C SER A 70 -4.43 -4.61 -4.76
N LEU A 71 -5.12 -4.87 -3.64
CA LEU A 71 -5.17 -3.94 -2.52
C LEU A 71 -3.80 -3.77 -1.87
N ALA A 72 -3.05 -4.86 -1.71
CA ALA A 72 -1.69 -4.82 -1.16
C ALA A 72 -0.78 -3.92 -2.02
N GLU A 73 -0.82 -4.08 -3.35
CA GLU A 73 -0.07 -3.23 -4.27
C GLU A 73 -0.44 -1.77 -4.15
N ARG A 74 -1.73 -1.47 -4.06
CA ARG A 74 -2.23 -0.10 -3.91
C ARG A 74 -1.78 0.54 -2.61
N LEU A 75 -1.80 -0.21 -1.51
CA LEU A 75 -1.31 0.27 -0.22
C LEU A 75 0.18 0.60 -0.29
N GLN A 76 0.98 -0.26 -0.90
CA GLN A 76 2.41 0.00 -1.11
C GLN A 76 2.62 1.23 -1.99
N GLN A 77 1.85 1.36 -3.07
CA GLN A 77 1.97 2.50 -3.98
C GLN A 77 1.61 3.82 -3.28
N ILE A 78 0.54 3.82 -2.48
CA ILE A 78 0.19 4.99 -1.65
C ILE A 78 1.35 5.33 -0.72
N GLY A 79 1.94 4.33 -0.09
CA GLY A 79 3.08 4.53 0.80
C GLY A 79 4.27 5.16 0.10
N TYR A 80 4.63 4.67 -1.07
CA TYR A 80 5.73 5.23 -1.86
C TYR A 80 5.42 6.63 -2.35
N ASN A 81 4.18 6.88 -2.78
CA ASN A 81 3.76 8.20 -3.25
C ASN A 81 3.84 9.24 -2.13
N LEU A 82 3.45 8.88 -0.91
CA LEU A 82 3.57 9.78 0.25
C LEU A 82 5.03 10.09 0.56
N GLN A 83 5.92 9.12 0.47
CA GLN A 83 7.35 9.32 0.66
C GLN A 83 7.94 10.21 -0.44
N ASP A 84 7.51 10.05 -1.69
CA ASP A 84 7.92 10.89 -2.80
C ASP A 84 7.43 12.32 -2.61
N MET A 85 6.20 12.50 -2.16
CA MET A 85 5.66 13.83 -1.83
C MET A 85 6.50 14.51 -0.75
N ALA A 86 6.89 13.78 0.30
CA ALA A 86 7.74 14.31 1.35
C ALA A 86 9.08 14.78 0.80
N ARG A 87 9.72 13.98 -0.05
CA ARG A 87 10.99 14.36 -0.68
C ARG A 87 10.84 15.60 -1.57
N ASN A 88 9.75 15.71 -2.32
CA ASN A 88 9.49 16.85 -3.18
C ASN A 88 9.27 18.13 -2.39
N TYR A 89 8.54 18.05 -1.27
CA TYR A 89 8.35 19.18 -0.38
C TYR A 89 9.68 19.62 0.25
N ASP A 90 10.50 18.69 0.71
CA ASP A 90 11.81 18.99 1.29
C ASP A 90 12.72 19.65 0.25
N ALA A 91 12.74 19.13 -0.97
CA ALA A 91 13.54 19.70 -2.05
C ALA A 91 13.08 21.12 -2.40
N SER A 92 11.77 21.35 -2.43
CA SER A 92 11.21 22.69 -2.68
C SER A 92 11.59 23.67 -1.58
N ASP A 93 11.47 23.25 -0.31
CA ASP A 93 11.86 24.09 0.82
C ASP A 93 13.34 24.44 0.78
N THR A 94 14.20 23.48 0.47
CA THR A 94 15.63 23.69 0.33
C THR A 94 15.94 24.68 -0.80
N SER A 95 15.30 24.51 -1.95
CA SER A 95 15.47 25.42 -3.10
C SER A 95 15.01 26.83 -2.76
N ASN A 96 13.87 26.97 -2.11
CA ASN A 96 13.34 28.28 -1.69
C ASN A 96 14.24 28.94 -0.67
N SER A 97 14.78 28.21 0.29
CA SER A 97 15.74 28.73 1.26
C SER A 97 17.01 29.20 0.58
N GLY A 98 17.51 28.45 -0.40
CA GLY A 98 18.69 28.85 -1.19
C GLY A 98 18.46 30.11 -1.98
N LEU A 99 17.29 30.26 -2.60
CA LEU A 99 16.92 31.47 -3.33
C LEU A 99 16.83 32.67 -2.40
N LEU A 100 16.19 32.52 -1.26
CA LEU A 100 16.05 33.60 -0.27
C LEU A 100 17.41 34.04 0.27
N ASN A 101 18.30 33.10 0.57
CA ASN A 101 19.66 33.40 1.01
C ASN A 101 20.47 34.13 -0.07
N GLY A 102 20.31 33.71 -1.32
CA GLY A 102 20.96 34.38 -2.46
C GLY A 102 20.49 35.82 -2.62
N ILE A 103 19.20 36.08 -2.48
CA ILE A 103 18.62 37.41 -2.53
C ILE A 103 19.15 38.26 -1.38
N SER A 104 19.15 37.75 -0.17
CA SER A 104 19.64 38.44 1.01
C SER A 104 21.13 38.84 0.86
N ALA A 105 21.93 37.96 0.26
CA ALA A 105 23.34 38.23 0.03
C ALA A 105 23.58 39.36 -1.00
N GLN A 106 22.63 39.60 -1.89
CA GLN A 106 22.70 40.67 -2.92
C GLN A 106 22.23 42.02 -2.40
N LEU A 107 21.51 42.04 -1.33
CA LEU A 107 21.02 43.30 -0.72
C LEU A 107 22.09 43.95 0.12
#